data_64fdafda8294ff2070aca4684e6575e7
#
_entry.id   64fdafda8294ff2070aca4684e6575e7
#
_cell.length_a   1.000
_cell.length_b   1.000
_cell.length_c   1.000
_cell.angle_alpha   90.00
_cell.angle_beta   90.00
_cell.angle_gamma   90.00
#
_symmetry.space_group_name_H-M   'P 1'
#
loop_
_entity.id
_entity.type
_entity.pdbx_description
1 polymer ?
#
loop_
_entity_poly.entity_id
_entity_poly.type
_entity_poly.pdbx_seq_one_letter_code
_entity_poly.pdbx_strand_id
1 'polypeptide(L)'
;MNKLRLFTFLLLAGLFIIESCKKDTVVGTSYTTKPFQANINGSTWAPDTVSNTITYNAANKTKTLMLTGTKAQKQIIMKIILSNASNTPGFTIGTYDVDTTSVIVKYNTQVNQNGQYVFLPHGKVAAGGGTIIVSSVDSVQKQITGTFHFYSRSSAVDSTGATVITVDNILGGEFTNLPYTLTSN
;
A
#
# COMPACT_ATOMS: atom_id res chain seq x y z
N MET A 1 44.57 -52.87 -38.43
CA MET A 1 43.13 -52.92 -38.05
C MET A 1 42.79 -52.26 -36.72
N ASN A 2 43.72 -51.69 -35.97
CA ASN A 2 43.44 -51.18 -34.61
C ASN A 2 43.27 -49.63 -34.52
N LYS A 3 43.69 -48.89 -35.53
CA LYS A 3 43.57 -47.39 -35.50
C LYS A 3 42.15 -46.92 -35.84
N LEU A 4 41.39 -47.65 -36.63
CA LEU A 4 40.02 -47.30 -36.99
C LEU A 4 39.02 -47.48 -35.83
N ARG A 5 39.25 -48.48 -34.97
CA ARG A 5 38.38 -48.73 -33.78
C ARG A 5 38.59 -47.74 -32.66
N LEU A 6 39.79 -47.20 -32.54
CA LEU A 6 40.10 -46.15 -31.54
C LEU A 6 39.44 -44.81 -31.90
N PHE A 7 39.36 -44.47 -33.19
CA PHE A 7 38.74 -43.25 -33.66
C PHE A 7 37.21 -43.28 -33.46
N THR A 8 36.59 -44.46 -33.67
CA THR A 8 35.12 -44.61 -33.48
C THR A 8 34.74 -44.50 -32.00
N PHE A 9 35.61 -44.97 -31.09
CA PHE A 9 35.39 -44.85 -29.64
C PHE A 9 35.54 -43.43 -29.15
N LEU A 10 36.47 -42.65 -29.71
CA LEU A 10 36.68 -41.25 -29.36
C LEU A 10 35.54 -40.35 -29.87
N LEU A 11 34.95 -40.71 -31.04
CA LEU A 11 33.81 -39.96 -31.59
C LEU A 11 32.52 -40.23 -30.79
N LEU A 12 32.38 -41.44 -30.23
CA LEU A 12 31.21 -41.77 -29.43
C LEU A 12 31.26 -41.18 -28.01
N ALA A 13 32.46 -40.94 -27.47
CA ALA A 13 32.65 -40.31 -26.16
C ALA A 13 32.44 -38.78 -26.20
N GLY A 14 32.55 -38.16 -27.38
CA GLY A 14 32.33 -36.70 -27.57
C GLY A 14 30.86 -36.29 -27.64
N LEU A 15 29.89 -37.22 -27.76
CA LEU A 15 28.47 -36.92 -27.92
C LEU A 15 27.69 -36.80 -26.59
N PHE A 16 28.35 -37.03 -25.44
CA PHE A 16 27.65 -37.06 -24.14
C PHE A 16 27.90 -35.81 -23.27
N ILE A 17 28.47 -34.72 -23.80
CA ILE A 17 28.77 -33.51 -23.00
C ILE A 17 27.86 -32.33 -23.40
N ILE A 18 26.70 -32.55 -23.96
CA ILE A 18 25.69 -31.51 -24.19
C ILE A 18 24.37 -31.88 -23.48
N GLU A 19 24.50 -32.26 -22.22
CA GLU A 19 23.33 -32.25 -21.36
C GLU A 19 23.65 -31.48 -20.08
N SER A 20 22.84 -30.50 -19.88
CA SER A 20 22.55 -29.83 -18.62
C SER A 20 23.05 -28.40 -18.50
N CYS A 21 22.62 -27.55 -19.42
CA CYS A 21 22.05 -26.30 -18.94
C CYS A 21 20.55 -26.53 -18.72
N LYS A 22 20.18 -27.17 -17.63
CA LYS A 22 18.87 -26.93 -17.05
C LYS A 22 18.86 -25.46 -16.66
N LYS A 23 18.25 -24.65 -17.54
CA LYS A 23 17.75 -23.35 -17.20
C LYS A 23 16.81 -23.62 -16.02
N ASP A 24 17.30 -23.38 -14.78
CA ASP A 24 16.41 -23.31 -13.64
C ASP A 24 15.34 -22.33 -14.03
N THR A 25 14.19 -22.86 -14.38
CA THR A 25 12.98 -22.09 -14.44
C THR A 25 12.81 -21.63 -12.99
N VAL A 26 13.29 -20.42 -12.71
CA VAL A 26 12.85 -19.70 -11.52
C VAL A 26 11.34 -19.70 -11.71
N VAL A 27 10.68 -20.62 -11.01
CA VAL A 27 9.24 -20.51 -10.77
C VAL A 27 9.12 -19.19 -10.05
N GLY A 28 8.93 -18.14 -10.83
CA GLY A 28 8.60 -16.83 -10.29
C GLY A 28 7.35 -17.08 -9.46
N THR A 29 7.52 -17.12 -8.16
CA THR A 29 6.40 -16.95 -7.25
C THR A 29 5.77 -15.64 -7.69
N SER A 30 4.67 -15.75 -8.42
CA SER A 30 3.83 -14.63 -8.75
C SER A 30 3.30 -14.13 -7.41
N TYR A 31 4.04 -13.22 -6.80
CA TYR A 31 3.51 -12.41 -5.72
C TYR A 31 2.39 -11.61 -6.36
N THR A 32 1.16 -12.06 -6.21
CA THR A 32 0.00 -11.22 -6.48
C THR A 32 0.06 -10.10 -5.44
N THR A 33 0.75 -9.03 -5.77
CA THR A 33 0.76 -7.81 -4.97
C THR A 33 -0.68 -7.37 -4.89
N LYS A 34 -1.22 -7.33 -3.69
CA LYS A 34 -2.58 -6.81 -3.50
C LYS A 34 -2.55 -5.33 -3.85
N PRO A 35 -3.59 -4.82 -4.54
CA PRO A 35 -3.60 -3.44 -5.01
C PRO A 35 -3.52 -2.40 -3.89
N PHE A 36 -3.73 -2.80 -2.65
CA PHE A 36 -3.53 -1.98 -1.45
C PHE A 36 -2.97 -2.87 -0.34
N GLN A 37 -1.80 -2.50 0.20
CA GLN A 37 -1.18 -3.22 1.31
C GLN A 37 -0.28 -2.33 2.14
N ALA A 38 0.05 -2.77 3.35
CA ALA A 38 1.01 -2.14 4.26
C ALA A 38 1.57 -3.18 5.24
N ASN A 39 2.62 -2.79 5.96
CA ASN A 39 3.11 -3.51 7.12
C ASN A 39 2.66 -2.76 8.38
N ILE A 40 1.90 -3.40 9.25
CA ILE A 40 1.46 -2.85 10.53
C ILE A 40 2.18 -3.60 11.64
N ASN A 41 3.09 -2.93 12.34
CA ASN A 41 3.89 -3.51 13.44
C ASN A 41 4.59 -4.81 13.06
N GLY A 42 5.22 -4.86 11.87
CA GLY A 42 5.93 -6.04 11.39
C GLY A 42 5.05 -7.08 10.68
N SER A 43 3.72 -6.93 10.67
CA SER A 43 2.80 -7.87 10.03
C SER A 43 2.21 -7.31 8.75
N THR A 44 2.22 -8.09 7.68
CA THR A 44 1.60 -7.70 6.40
C THR A 44 0.08 -7.58 6.57
N TRP A 45 -0.46 -6.45 6.17
CA TRP A 45 -1.87 -6.15 6.15
C TRP A 45 -2.29 -5.74 4.73
N ALA A 46 -3.35 -6.38 4.23
CA ALA A 46 -3.94 -6.01 2.95
C ALA A 46 -5.46 -6.04 3.11
N PRO A 47 -6.17 -4.93 2.82
CA PRO A 47 -7.59 -4.83 3.06
C PRO A 47 -8.40 -5.79 2.18
N ASP A 48 -9.52 -6.25 2.72
CA ASP A 48 -10.52 -7.03 2.00
C ASP A 48 -11.56 -6.11 1.33
N THR A 49 -11.74 -4.91 1.91
CA THR A 49 -12.61 -3.87 1.37
C THR A 49 -11.82 -2.60 1.16
N VAL A 50 -11.96 -2.02 -0.02
CA VAL A 50 -11.31 -0.77 -0.40
C VAL A 50 -12.34 0.18 -0.98
N SER A 51 -12.33 1.46 -0.53
CA SER A 51 -13.17 2.53 -1.05
C SER A 51 -12.32 3.77 -1.31
N ASN A 52 -12.28 4.22 -2.56
CA ASN A 52 -11.43 5.34 -2.97
C ASN A 52 -12.24 6.34 -3.77
N THR A 53 -12.14 7.60 -3.41
CA THR A 53 -12.87 8.68 -4.07
C THR A 53 -11.97 9.87 -4.34
N ILE A 54 -12.21 10.53 -5.48
CA ILE A 54 -11.76 11.89 -5.73
C ILE A 54 -13.00 12.76 -5.81
N THR A 55 -13.14 13.71 -4.90
CA THR A 55 -14.29 14.63 -4.85
C THR A 55 -13.84 16.04 -5.17
N TYR A 56 -14.48 16.69 -6.14
CA TYR A 56 -14.31 18.10 -6.40
C TYR A 56 -15.46 18.89 -5.76
N ASN A 57 -15.14 19.90 -4.97
CA ASN A 57 -16.12 20.84 -4.41
C ASN A 57 -15.99 22.18 -5.14
N ALA A 58 -17.02 22.53 -5.93
CA ALA A 58 -17.03 23.73 -6.75
C ALA A 58 -17.08 25.03 -5.92
N ALA A 59 -17.80 25.01 -4.79
CA ALA A 59 -17.97 26.19 -3.94
C ALA A 59 -16.65 26.65 -3.31
N ASN A 60 -15.82 25.69 -2.86
CA ASN A 60 -14.56 25.97 -2.19
C ASN A 60 -13.35 25.82 -3.11
N LYS A 61 -13.54 25.38 -4.37
CA LYS A 61 -12.48 25.02 -5.31
C LYS A 61 -11.46 24.06 -4.68
N THR A 62 -11.97 23.05 -3.95
CA THR A 62 -11.13 22.02 -3.33
C THR A 62 -11.30 20.68 -4.04
N LYS A 63 -10.23 19.90 -4.09
CA LYS A 63 -10.25 18.53 -4.56
C LYS A 63 -9.72 17.63 -3.46
N THR A 64 -10.53 16.64 -3.07
CA THR A 64 -10.19 15.70 -2.01
C THR A 64 -9.98 14.31 -2.58
N LEU A 65 -8.81 13.73 -2.35
CA LEU A 65 -8.55 12.31 -2.50
C LEU A 65 -8.80 11.64 -1.15
N MET A 66 -9.61 10.59 -1.12
CA MET A 66 -9.81 9.75 0.06
C MET A 66 -9.60 8.29 -0.31
N LEU A 67 -8.65 7.63 0.37
CA LEU A 67 -8.35 6.21 0.23
C LEU A 67 -8.67 5.54 1.55
N THR A 68 -9.49 4.50 1.52
CA THR A 68 -9.90 3.75 2.71
C THR A 68 -9.71 2.26 2.45
N GLY A 69 -8.97 1.60 3.33
CA GLY A 69 -8.84 0.15 3.33
C GLY A 69 -9.31 -0.42 4.67
N THR A 70 -10.07 -1.51 4.63
CA THR A 70 -10.60 -2.17 5.83
C THR A 70 -10.36 -3.67 5.74
N LYS A 71 -9.84 -4.26 6.83
CA LYS A 71 -9.69 -5.71 6.99
C LYS A 71 -9.89 -6.08 8.45
N ALA A 72 -10.83 -7.00 8.70
CA ALA A 72 -11.16 -7.44 10.04
C ALA A 72 -11.39 -6.24 10.97
N GLN A 73 -10.59 -6.12 12.02
CA GLN A 73 -10.71 -5.08 13.04
C GLN A 73 -9.82 -3.85 12.78
N LYS A 74 -9.22 -3.72 11.59
CA LYS A 74 -8.27 -2.65 11.25
C LYS A 74 -8.74 -1.88 10.02
N GLN A 75 -8.60 -0.55 10.08
CA GLN A 75 -8.93 0.35 8.98
C GLN A 75 -7.87 1.44 8.87
N ILE A 76 -7.42 1.69 7.65
CA ILE A 76 -6.57 2.84 7.31
C ILE A 76 -7.38 3.79 6.45
N ILE A 77 -7.38 5.07 6.81
CA ILE A 77 -7.99 6.15 6.04
C ILE A 77 -6.90 7.18 5.75
N MET A 78 -6.74 7.53 4.48
CA MET A 78 -5.86 8.61 4.02
C MET A 78 -6.69 9.64 3.26
N LYS A 79 -6.52 10.91 3.58
CA LYS A 79 -7.23 12.03 2.96
C LYS A 79 -6.25 13.13 2.60
N ILE A 80 -6.30 13.57 1.34
CA ILE A 80 -5.52 14.72 0.85
C ILE A 80 -6.50 15.74 0.29
N ILE A 81 -6.40 16.98 0.73
CA ILE A 81 -7.24 18.12 0.29
C ILE A 81 -6.35 19.12 -0.46
N LEU A 82 -6.64 19.37 -1.71
CA LEU A 82 -5.99 20.39 -2.52
C LEU A 82 -6.88 21.62 -2.60
N SER A 83 -6.33 22.78 -2.29
CA SER A 83 -6.97 24.08 -2.46
C SER A 83 -6.72 24.62 -3.88
N ASN A 84 -7.59 25.54 -4.34
CA ASN A 84 -7.51 26.16 -5.68
C ASN A 84 -7.46 25.13 -6.82
N ALA A 85 -8.09 23.97 -6.62
CA ALA A 85 -8.11 22.90 -7.59
C ALA A 85 -9.08 23.19 -8.75
N SER A 86 -8.82 22.57 -9.89
CA SER A 86 -9.71 22.56 -11.06
C SER A 86 -10.58 21.31 -11.08
N ASN A 87 -11.77 21.41 -11.69
CA ASN A 87 -12.64 20.26 -11.90
C ASN A 87 -12.13 19.40 -13.07
N THR A 88 -11.07 18.63 -12.80
CA THR A 88 -10.46 17.67 -13.75
C THR A 88 -10.62 16.24 -13.23
N PRO A 89 -10.67 15.21 -14.08
CA PRO A 89 -10.89 13.83 -13.63
C PRO A 89 -9.70 13.21 -12.89
N GLY A 90 -8.53 13.86 -12.86
CA GLY A 90 -7.33 13.36 -12.18
C GLY A 90 -7.09 14.00 -10.81
N PHE A 91 -5.98 13.58 -10.21
CA PHE A 91 -5.45 14.15 -8.97
C PHE A 91 -3.97 14.56 -9.21
N THR A 92 -3.45 15.47 -8.42
CA THR A 92 -2.07 15.93 -8.59
C THR A 92 -1.09 14.86 -8.09
N ILE A 93 -0.07 14.56 -8.90
CA ILE A 93 1.05 13.72 -8.52
C ILE A 93 1.97 14.53 -7.59
N GLY A 94 2.47 13.90 -6.53
CA GLY A 94 3.35 14.58 -5.59
C GLY A 94 3.52 13.85 -4.27
N THR A 95 4.31 14.47 -3.40
CA THR A 95 4.54 14.04 -2.03
C THR A 95 3.72 14.91 -1.08
N TYR A 96 3.02 14.27 -0.17
CA TYR A 96 2.08 14.90 0.76
C TYR A 96 2.43 14.49 2.18
N ASP A 97 3.05 15.39 2.92
CA ASP A 97 3.37 15.17 4.33
C ASP A 97 2.13 15.42 5.20
N VAL A 98 1.93 14.57 6.18
CA VAL A 98 0.81 14.70 7.13
C VAL A 98 0.93 16.03 7.88
N ASP A 99 -0.11 16.85 7.78
CA ASP A 99 -0.21 18.16 8.44
C ASP A 99 -1.41 18.28 9.38
N THR A 100 -2.27 17.25 9.43
CA THR A 100 -3.51 17.15 10.22
C THR A 100 -4.65 18.07 9.76
N THR A 101 -4.47 18.84 8.71
CA THR A 101 -5.49 19.76 8.14
C THR A 101 -5.84 19.42 6.71
N SER A 102 -4.87 19.44 5.81
CA SER A 102 -5.02 19.10 4.39
C SER A 102 -4.57 17.68 4.06
N VAL A 103 -3.61 17.14 4.83
CA VAL A 103 -3.17 15.74 4.70
C VAL A 103 -3.39 15.01 6.02
N ILE A 104 -4.42 14.20 6.04
CA ILE A 104 -4.91 13.52 7.24
C ILE A 104 -4.81 12.02 7.05
N VAL A 105 -4.19 11.34 8.01
CA VAL A 105 -4.14 9.89 8.04
C VAL A 105 -4.71 9.39 9.36
N LYS A 106 -5.47 8.30 9.32
CA LYS A 106 -6.03 7.65 10.51
C LYS A 106 -5.77 6.15 10.43
N TYR A 107 -5.33 5.59 11.53
CA TYR A 107 -5.36 4.17 11.80
C TYR A 107 -6.45 3.92 12.84
N ASN A 108 -7.46 3.16 12.45
CA ASN A 108 -8.61 2.85 13.28
C ASN A 108 -8.58 1.36 13.65
N THR A 109 -9.05 1.07 14.84
CA THR A 109 -9.32 -0.30 15.28
C THR A 109 -10.80 -0.44 15.67
N GLN A 110 -11.32 -1.65 15.54
CA GLN A 110 -12.70 -1.94 15.90
C GLN A 110 -12.83 -2.10 17.42
N VAL A 111 -13.78 -1.39 17.99
CA VAL A 111 -14.08 -1.40 19.42
C VAL A 111 -15.57 -1.71 19.58
N ASN A 112 -15.90 -2.55 20.57
CA ASN A 112 -17.30 -2.79 20.96
C ASN A 112 -17.79 -1.63 21.82
N GLN A 113 -18.80 -0.92 21.33
CA GLN A 113 -19.52 0.11 22.08
C GLN A 113 -20.99 -0.30 22.21
N ASN A 114 -21.42 -0.61 23.42
CA ASN A 114 -22.82 -0.99 23.71
C ASN A 114 -23.34 -2.14 22.83
N GLY A 115 -22.52 -3.16 22.58
CA GLY A 115 -22.89 -4.31 21.75
C GLY A 115 -22.71 -4.09 20.24
N GLN A 116 -22.29 -2.90 19.80
CA GLN A 116 -22.01 -2.59 18.41
C GLN A 116 -20.50 -2.40 18.18
N TYR A 117 -20.00 -2.97 17.09
CA TYR A 117 -18.61 -2.78 16.69
C TYR A 117 -18.47 -1.53 15.81
N VAL A 118 -17.67 -0.57 16.27
CA VAL A 118 -17.38 0.68 15.57
C VAL A 118 -15.88 0.86 15.37
N PHE A 119 -15.47 1.50 14.27
CA PHE A 119 -14.08 1.87 14.05
C PHE A 119 -13.76 3.20 14.74
N LEU A 120 -12.82 3.17 15.68
CA LEU A 120 -12.33 4.36 16.36
C LEU A 120 -10.83 4.56 16.09
N PRO A 121 -10.34 5.81 16.07
CA PRO A 121 -8.92 6.08 15.96
C PRO A 121 -8.10 5.36 17.02
N HIS A 122 -7.11 4.57 16.60
CA HIS A 122 -6.14 3.94 17.49
C HIS A 122 -4.92 4.83 17.60
N GLY A 123 -5.01 5.84 18.45
CA GLY A 123 -4.02 6.88 18.61
C GLY A 123 -4.21 8.06 17.64
N LYS A 124 -3.18 8.88 17.52
CA LYS A 124 -3.14 10.08 16.67
C LYS A 124 -1.90 10.05 15.78
N VAL A 125 -2.04 10.47 14.54
CA VAL A 125 -0.93 10.79 13.64
C VAL A 125 -0.70 12.30 13.74
N ALA A 126 0.47 12.70 14.22
CA ALA A 126 0.84 14.10 14.35
C ALA A 126 1.28 14.69 12.99
N ALA A 127 1.36 16.01 12.89
CA ALA A 127 2.00 16.67 11.76
C ALA A 127 3.46 16.21 11.64
N GLY A 128 3.91 15.90 10.40
CA GLY A 128 5.19 15.27 10.11
C GLY A 128 5.28 13.78 10.52
N GLY A 129 4.20 13.20 11.04
CA GLY A 129 4.15 11.79 11.47
C GLY A 129 3.92 10.79 10.33
N GLY A 130 4.00 11.21 9.08
CA GLY A 130 3.85 10.35 7.91
C GLY A 130 3.83 11.09 6.60
N THR A 131 3.89 10.34 5.51
CA THR A 131 3.90 10.85 4.13
C THR A 131 3.07 9.95 3.23
N ILE A 132 2.37 10.55 2.28
CA ILE A 132 1.68 9.87 1.18
C ILE A 132 2.32 10.36 -0.11
N ILE A 133 2.73 9.46 -0.99
CA ILE A 133 3.26 9.77 -2.32
C ILE A 133 2.28 9.27 -3.36
N VAL A 134 1.72 10.17 -4.16
CA VAL A 134 0.96 9.83 -5.35
C VAL A 134 1.92 9.86 -6.52
N SER A 135 2.24 8.70 -7.09
CA SER A 135 3.25 8.56 -8.15
C SER A 135 2.64 8.52 -9.56
N SER A 136 1.38 8.08 -9.68
CA SER A 136 0.67 8.03 -10.96
C SER A 136 -0.84 8.15 -10.77
N VAL A 137 -1.49 8.81 -11.73
CA VAL A 137 -2.95 8.90 -11.82
C VAL A 137 -3.37 8.71 -13.28
N ASP A 138 -4.09 7.63 -13.55
CA ASP A 138 -4.74 7.41 -14.84
C ASP A 138 -6.19 7.93 -14.75
N SER A 139 -6.44 9.07 -15.37
CA SER A 139 -7.76 9.70 -15.37
C SER A 139 -8.76 9.03 -16.32
N VAL A 140 -8.30 8.24 -17.27
CA VAL A 140 -9.13 7.50 -18.24
C VAL A 140 -9.64 6.21 -17.59
N GLN A 141 -8.73 5.42 -17.04
CA GLN A 141 -9.06 4.18 -16.34
C GLN A 141 -9.51 4.41 -14.89
N LYS A 142 -9.39 5.64 -14.39
CA LYS A 142 -9.70 6.03 -13.00
C LYS A 142 -8.93 5.19 -12.00
N GLN A 143 -7.62 5.11 -12.17
CA GLN A 143 -6.70 4.38 -11.31
C GLN A 143 -5.66 5.30 -10.71
N ILE A 144 -5.21 5.00 -9.48
CA ILE A 144 -4.19 5.75 -8.76
C ILE A 144 -3.15 4.80 -8.19
N THR A 145 -1.90 5.22 -8.25
CA THR A 145 -0.76 4.47 -7.72
C THR A 145 0.08 5.35 -6.81
N GLY A 146 0.62 4.78 -5.75
CA GLY A 146 1.48 5.48 -4.83
C GLY A 146 1.90 4.65 -3.63
N THR A 147 2.56 5.32 -2.68
CA THR A 147 3.07 4.70 -1.45
C THR A 147 2.72 5.57 -0.25
N PHE A 148 2.81 5.00 0.94
CA PHE A 148 2.59 5.73 2.17
C PHE A 148 3.33 5.10 3.36
N HIS A 149 3.58 5.91 4.37
CA HIS A 149 3.98 5.46 5.69
C HIS A 149 3.56 6.47 6.74
N PHE A 150 3.30 6.02 7.94
CA PHE A 150 2.98 6.90 9.08
C PHE A 150 3.09 6.17 10.41
N TYR A 151 3.10 6.95 11.49
CA TYR A 151 3.15 6.46 12.86
C TYR A 151 1.92 6.97 13.63
N SER A 152 1.17 6.06 14.24
CA SER A 152 0.06 6.41 15.12
C SER A 152 0.48 6.25 16.58
N ARG A 153 0.27 7.28 17.41
CA ARG A 153 0.63 7.27 18.82
C ARG A 153 -0.60 7.33 19.71
N SER A 154 -0.68 6.43 20.65
CA SER A 154 -1.66 6.47 21.74
C SER A 154 -0.95 6.56 23.10
N SER A 155 -1.64 7.08 24.10
CA SER A 155 -1.16 7.12 25.47
C SER A 155 -2.25 6.61 26.41
N ALA A 156 -1.84 5.83 27.39
CA ALA A 156 -2.71 5.34 28.46
C ALA A 156 -1.97 5.46 29.79
N VAL A 157 -2.72 5.56 30.89
CA VAL A 157 -2.16 5.50 32.23
C VAL A 157 -2.26 4.06 32.70
N ASP A 158 -1.15 3.49 33.15
CA ASP A 158 -1.13 2.13 33.70
C ASP A 158 -1.63 2.08 35.13
N SER A 159 -1.67 0.88 35.74
CA SER A 159 -2.14 0.65 37.12
C SER A 159 -1.26 1.32 38.19
N THR A 160 -0.07 1.77 37.85
CA THR A 160 0.86 2.49 38.74
C THR A 160 0.74 4.01 38.63
N GLY A 161 -0.08 4.52 37.71
CA GLY A 161 -0.22 5.94 37.42
C GLY A 161 0.82 6.46 36.40
N ALA A 162 1.67 5.59 35.82
CA ALA A 162 2.64 6.00 34.81
C ALA A 162 2.00 6.09 33.43
N THR A 163 2.43 7.08 32.64
CA THR A 163 1.99 7.22 31.25
C THR A 163 2.76 6.25 30.36
N VAL A 164 2.03 5.34 29.71
CA VAL A 164 2.55 4.40 28.70
C VAL A 164 2.20 4.94 27.31
N ILE A 165 3.22 5.09 26.45
CA ILE A 165 3.04 5.49 25.07
C ILE A 165 3.17 4.26 24.18
N THR A 166 2.17 3.99 23.36
CA THR A 166 2.20 2.96 22.30
C THR A 166 2.33 3.63 20.95
N VAL A 167 3.20 3.09 20.12
CA VAL A 167 3.40 3.56 18.74
C VAL A 167 3.09 2.42 17.77
N ASP A 168 2.10 2.62 16.91
CA ASP A 168 1.86 1.74 15.77
C ASP A 168 2.63 2.24 14.57
N ASN A 169 3.44 1.36 13.99
CA ASN A 169 4.24 1.64 12.81
C ASN A 169 3.51 1.09 11.59
N ILE A 170 3.08 1.97 10.69
CA ILE A 170 2.50 1.62 9.40
C ILE A 170 3.52 1.97 8.33
N LEU A 171 4.22 0.95 7.83
CA LEU A 171 5.37 1.10 6.94
C LEU A 171 5.18 0.33 5.64
N GLY A 172 5.97 0.68 4.61
CA GLY A 172 5.93 -0.01 3.31
C GLY A 172 4.53 -0.08 2.72
N GLY A 173 3.71 0.94 3.00
CA GLY A 173 2.38 1.04 2.45
C GLY A 173 2.44 1.33 0.96
N GLU A 174 1.62 0.63 0.17
CA GLU A 174 1.50 0.85 -1.27
C GLU A 174 0.05 0.69 -1.73
N PHE A 175 -0.29 1.43 -2.76
CA PHE A 175 -1.50 1.26 -3.53
C PHE A 175 -1.15 1.33 -5.02
N THR A 176 -1.53 0.28 -5.76
CA THR A 176 -1.12 0.09 -7.16
C THR A 176 -2.34 -0.09 -8.03
N ASN A 177 -2.48 0.78 -9.04
CA ASN A 177 -3.62 0.78 -9.97
C ASN A 177 -4.98 0.69 -9.23
N LEU A 178 -5.05 1.38 -8.09
CA LEU A 178 -6.22 1.34 -7.23
C LEU A 178 -7.36 2.13 -7.87
N PRO A 179 -8.51 1.50 -8.17
CA PRO A 179 -9.62 2.20 -8.81
C PRO A 179 -10.21 3.26 -7.88
N TYR A 180 -10.63 4.40 -8.42
CA TYR A 180 -11.32 5.45 -7.69
C TYR A 180 -12.62 5.89 -8.36
N THR A 181 -13.55 6.39 -7.57
CA THR A 181 -14.78 7.04 -8.05
C THR A 181 -14.59 8.56 -8.05
N LEU A 182 -14.98 9.21 -9.12
CA LEU A 182 -14.99 10.68 -9.20
C LEU A 182 -16.37 11.20 -8.85
N THR A 183 -16.43 12.18 -7.95
CA THR A 183 -17.66 12.88 -7.56
C THR A 183 -17.46 14.39 -7.63
N SER A 184 -18.56 15.14 -7.85
CA SER A 184 -18.57 16.59 -7.83
C SER A 184 -19.78 17.06 -7.02
N ASN A 185 -19.54 18.03 -6.11
CA ASN A 185 -20.54 18.67 -5.26
C ASN A 185 -20.56 20.17 -5.52
#